data_f706bedc38f52b24d878bd09ad37785e
#
_entry.id   f706bedc38f52b24d878bd09ad37785e
#
_cell.length_a   1.000
_cell.length_b   1.000
_cell.length_c   1.000
_cell.angle_alpha   90.00
_cell.angle_beta   90.00
_cell.angle_gamma   90.00
#
_symmetry.space_group_name_H-M   'P 1'
#
loop_
_entity.id
_entity.type
_entity.pdbx_description
1 polymer ?
#
loop_
_entity_poly.entity_id
_entity_poly.type
_entity_poly.pdbx_seq_one_letter_code
_entity_poly.pdbx_strand_id
1 'polypeptide(L)'
;MQRKKVLFVATVVKTHMMQFHIPYLKMFQEMGWETAVASRNDYENPEDCRIPYCDTYYDVPFERLPWKPKNMKAYRMLKTIIDAGNYDIIHCHTPVGAMIARLAALSARKKGTKVIYTAHGFHFFKGAPLLNWLLFYPVEWLLAPVTDVLITINKEDHARALKQLHAKRIEYVPGVGIKTEKFRNLTIDREEKRRSLGYGDREFLALTVAEMTANKNHITILKALALLKDRGELGNIHYLICGRGEMWASLEESARELGIADHVNFLGYRTDAPELYKASDLFLFVTFREGLSVALMEAMSSGMPIICAKIRGNTDLVDDGVSGVFSDNSPEAVADHILALYRDAEKRKALGNAASEKALLFDEKNVLQQVKEIYLRL
;
A
#
# COMPACT_ATOMS: atom_id res chain seq x y z
N MET A 1 -13.19 -1.88 -37.00
CA MET A 1 -12.02 -2.48 -36.32
C MET A 1 -12.50 -3.15 -35.06
N GLN A 2 -11.98 -4.32 -34.74
CA GLN A 2 -12.33 -5.01 -33.49
C GLN A 2 -11.79 -4.17 -32.30
N ARG A 3 -12.63 -3.97 -31.27
CA ARG A 3 -12.24 -3.23 -30.05
C ARG A 3 -11.11 -3.99 -29.34
N LYS A 4 -10.05 -3.29 -28.98
CA LYS A 4 -8.96 -3.89 -28.19
C LYS A 4 -9.44 -4.27 -26.80
N LYS A 5 -8.82 -5.31 -26.21
CA LYS A 5 -9.26 -5.91 -24.95
C LYS A 5 -8.13 -6.00 -23.94
N VAL A 6 -8.43 -5.64 -22.69
CA VAL A 6 -7.52 -5.80 -21.57
C VAL A 6 -8.15 -6.66 -20.45
N LEU A 7 -7.35 -7.60 -19.91
CA LEU A 7 -7.71 -8.42 -18.77
C LEU A 7 -6.84 -8.04 -17.56
N PHE A 8 -7.46 -7.59 -16.50
CA PHE A 8 -6.80 -7.39 -15.20
C PHE A 8 -6.94 -8.65 -14.35
N VAL A 9 -5.84 -9.11 -13.78
CA VAL A 9 -5.82 -10.32 -12.93
C VAL A 9 -5.21 -9.99 -11.57
N ALA A 10 -5.96 -10.25 -10.50
CA ALA A 10 -5.45 -10.18 -9.13
C ALA A 10 -6.08 -11.28 -8.27
N THR A 11 -5.54 -11.51 -7.07
CA THR A 11 -6.05 -12.58 -6.19
C THR A 11 -7.46 -12.30 -5.68
N VAL A 12 -7.79 -11.04 -5.36
CA VAL A 12 -9.06 -10.64 -4.73
C VAL A 12 -9.59 -9.31 -5.27
N VAL A 13 -10.93 -9.13 -5.23
CA VAL A 13 -11.61 -7.93 -5.73
C VAL A 13 -11.59 -6.80 -4.72
N LYS A 14 -12.26 -6.97 -3.54
CA LYS A 14 -12.54 -5.90 -2.57
C LYS A 14 -11.27 -5.24 -2.05
N THR A 15 -10.32 -6.06 -1.61
CA THR A 15 -9.11 -5.59 -0.93
C THR A 15 -7.94 -5.32 -1.88
N HIS A 16 -8.09 -5.52 -3.20
CA HIS A 16 -7.03 -5.22 -4.17
C HIS A 16 -7.53 -4.48 -5.42
N MET A 17 -8.44 -5.08 -6.22
CA MET A 17 -8.90 -4.45 -7.46
C MET A 17 -9.59 -3.12 -7.21
N MET A 18 -10.53 -3.09 -6.25
CA MET A 18 -11.29 -1.89 -5.92
C MET A 18 -10.42 -0.77 -5.33
N GLN A 19 -9.37 -1.14 -4.60
CA GLN A 19 -8.51 -0.15 -3.95
C GLN A 19 -7.49 0.47 -4.90
N PHE A 20 -7.00 -0.29 -5.90
CA PHE A 20 -5.82 0.13 -6.64
C PHE A 20 -5.99 0.23 -8.16
N HIS A 21 -7.03 -0.41 -8.76
CA HIS A 21 -7.04 -0.57 -10.22
C HIS A 21 -8.25 0.05 -10.93
N ILE A 22 -9.17 0.65 -10.21
CA ILE A 22 -10.33 1.34 -10.80
C ILE A 22 -9.91 2.49 -11.75
N PRO A 23 -8.88 3.32 -11.42
CA PRO A 23 -8.41 4.36 -12.34
C PRO A 23 -7.87 3.80 -13.67
N TYR A 24 -7.23 2.64 -13.64
CA TYR A 24 -6.72 1.99 -14.85
C TYR A 24 -7.85 1.43 -15.72
N LEU A 25 -8.85 0.79 -15.12
CA LEU A 25 -10.04 0.32 -15.84
C LEU A 25 -10.75 1.47 -16.51
N LYS A 26 -10.96 2.59 -15.79
CA LYS A 26 -11.54 3.82 -16.33
C LYS A 26 -10.74 4.33 -17.52
N MET A 27 -9.43 4.45 -17.39
CA MET A 27 -8.53 4.90 -18.45
C MET A 27 -8.66 4.03 -19.72
N PHE A 28 -8.73 2.70 -19.60
CA PHE A 28 -8.90 1.81 -20.74
C PHE A 28 -10.25 1.98 -21.41
N GLN A 29 -11.34 2.15 -20.66
CA GLN A 29 -12.65 2.44 -21.26
C GLN A 29 -12.66 3.79 -21.98
N GLU A 30 -12.04 4.83 -21.42
CA GLU A 30 -11.88 6.14 -22.07
C GLU A 30 -11.04 6.04 -23.37
N MET A 31 -10.11 5.11 -23.45
CA MET A 31 -9.35 4.78 -24.66
C MET A 31 -10.15 3.92 -25.65
N GLY A 32 -11.39 3.56 -25.34
CA GLY A 32 -12.26 2.74 -26.20
C GLY A 32 -12.00 1.23 -26.11
N TRP A 33 -11.27 0.74 -25.12
CA TRP A 33 -10.99 -0.69 -24.93
C TRP A 33 -12.14 -1.42 -24.19
N GLU A 34 -12.26 -2.70 -24.42
CA GLU A 34 -13.06 -3.60 -23.61
C GLU A 34 -12.25 -4.04 -22.40
N THR A 35 -12.84 -3.91 -21.21
CA THR A 35 -12.17 -4.20 -19.93
C THR A 35 -12.74 -5.45 -19.29
N ALA A 36 -11.85 -6.31 -18.81
CA ALA A 36 -12.23 -7.50 -18.07
C ALA A 36 -11.39 -7.65 -16.78
N VAL A 37 -11.99 -8.26 -15.77
CA VAL A 37 -11.33 -8.57 -14.49
C VAL A 37 -11.50 -10.05 -14.18
N ALA A 38 -10.41 -10.73 -13.82
CA ALA A 38 -10.41 -12.08 -13.29
C ALA A 38 -9.81 -12.07 -11.87
N SER A 39 -10.65 -12.29 -10.86
CA SER A 39 -10.28 -12.15 -9.46
C SER A 39 -11.28 -12.89 -8.58
N ARG A 40 -10.88 -13.33 -7.38
CA ARG A 40 -11.83 -13.93 -6.44
C ARG A 40 -12.69 -12.84 -5.78
N ASN A 41 -14.00 -13.07 -5.74
CA ASN A 41 -14.91 -12.27 -4.95
C ASN A 41 -14.62 -12.49 -3.45
N ASP A 42 -14.19 -11.44 -2.75
CA ASP A 42 -13.91 -11.43 -1.30
C ASP A 42 -14.88 -10.51 -0.52
N TYR A 43 -16.05 -10.21 -1.09
CA TYR A 43 -17.15 -9.56 -0.38
C TYR A 43 -17.86 -10.58 0.50
N GLU A 44 -18.37 -10.13 1.65
CA GLU A 44 -19.21 -10.96 2.55
C GLU A 44 -20.51 -11.36 1.87
N ASN A 45 -21.17 -10.39 1.23
CA ASN A 45 -22.29 -10.66 0.34
C ASN A 45 -21.79 -10.63 -1.11
N PRO A 46 -21.83 -11.76 -1.87
CA PRO A 46 -21.33 -11.81 -3.24
C PRO A 46 -22.00 -10.83 -4.22
N GLU A 47 -23.24 -10.43 -3.96
CA GLU A 47 -23.99 -9.48 -4.80
C GLU A 47 -23.47 -8.05 -4.73
N ASP A 48 -22.69 -7.72 -3.68
CA ASP A 48 -22.04 -6.41 -3.53
C ASP A 48 -20.81 -6.25 -4.44
N CYS A 49 -20.38 -7.30 -5.11
CA CYS A 49 -19.24 -7.30 -6.01
C CYS A 49 -19.60 -6.59 -7.32
N ARG A 50 -19.53 -5.25 -7.31
CA ARG A 50 -19.70 -4.41 -8.51
C ARG A 50 -18.40 -3.67 -8.79
N ILE A 51 -17.76 -3.97 -9.92
CA ILE A 51 -16.47 -3.38 -10.30
C ILE A 51 -16.75 -2.26 -11.31
N PRO A 52 -16.56 -0.99 -10.96
CA PRO A 52 -16.73 0.13 -11.89
C PRO A 52 -15.78 -0.01 -13.10
N TYR A 53 -16.25 0.44 -14.26
CA TYR A 53 -15.47 0.42 -15.51
C TYR A 53 -14.98 -0.98 -15.91
N CYS A 54 -15.72 -2.04 -15.54
CA CYS A 54 -15.44 -3.42 -15.91
C CYS A 54 -16.60 -3.96 -16.77
N ASP A 55 -16.32 -4.27 -18.05
CA ASP A 55 -17.31 -4.79 -18.96
C ASP A 55 -17.62 -6.28 -18.67
N THR A 56 -16.59 -7.04 -18.24
CA THR A 56 -16.74 -8.47 -17.92
C THR A 56 -15.98 -8.85 -16.67
N TYR A 57 -16.67 -9.44 -15.70
CA TYR A 57 -16.05 -9.97 -14.49
C TYR A 57 -16.09 -11.49 -14.45
N TYR A 58 -14.97 -12.11 -14.08
CA TYR A 58 -14.83 -13.55 -13.87
C TYR A 58 -14.43 -13.81 -12.42
N ASP A 59 -15.30 -14.48 -11.65
CA ASP A 59 -14.96 -14.94 -10.31
C ASP A 59 -14.07 -16.16 -10.39
N VAL A 60 -12.77 -15.98 -10.21
CA VAL A 60 -11.76 -17.03 -10.28
C VAL A 60 -11.25 -17.35 -8.87
N PRO A 61 -11.31 -18.61 -8.40
CA PRO A 61 -11.08 -18.99 -7.00
C PRO A 61 -9.59 -19.01 -6.62
N PHE A 62 -8.92 -17.86 -6.76
CA PHE A 62 -7.52 -17.71 -6.35
C PHE A 62 -7.38 -17.83 -4.83
N GLU A 63 -6.28 -18.44 -4.39
CA GLU A 63 -5.84 -18.49 -3.00
C GLU A 63 -4.51 -17.74 -2.83
N ARG A 64 -4.29 -17.14 -1.65
CA ARG A 64 -3.07 -16.37 -1.36
C ARG A 64 -1.81 -17.24 -1.27
N LEU A 65 -1.95 -18.52 -0.88
CA LEU A 65 -0.84 -19.45 -0.76
C LEU A 65 -0.71 -20.26 -2.05
N PRO A 66 0.46 -20.28 -2.71
CA PRO A 66 0.61 -20.86 -4.05
C PRO A 66 0.32 -22.37 -4.11
N TRP A 67 0.56 -23.12 -3.04
CA TRP A 67 0.36 -24.58 -2.96
C TRP A 67 -1.08 -25.02 -2.66
N LYS A 68 -2.01 -24.10 -2.50
CA LYS A 68 -3.42 -24.47 -2.27
C LYS A 68 -4.04 -25.12 -3.52
N PRO A 69 -4.74 -26.28 -3.39
CA PRO A 69 -5.30 -27.01 -4.54
C PRO A 69 -6.27 -26.20 -5.39
N LYS A 70 -6.98 -25.24 -4.80
CA LYS A 70 -7.88 -24.32 -5.53
C LYS A 70 -7.14 -23.52 -6.61
N ASN A 71 -5.85 -23.27 -6.46
CA ASN A 71 -5.07 -22.56 -7.48
C ASN A 71 -4.92 -23.36 -8.79
N MET A 72 -5.00 -24.69 -8.75
CA MET A 72 -5.06 -25.50 -9.98
C MET A 72 -6.40 -25.28 -10.73
N LYS A 73 -7.51 -25.17 -9.98
CA LYS A 73 -8.82 -24.82 -10.57
C LYS A 73 -8.78 -23.40 -11.15
N ALA A 74 -8.21 -22.44 -10.39
CA ALA A 74 -8.02 -21.06 -10.85
C ALA A 74 -7.20 -20.99 -12.13
N TYR A 75 -6.10 -21.75 -12.22
CA TYR A 75 -5.27 -21.83 -13.43
C TYR A 75 -6.08 -22.35 -14.65
N ARG A 76 -6.82 -23.43 -14.49
CA ARG A 76 -7.62 -24.01 -15.60
C ARG A 76 -8.71 -23.03 -16.07
N MET A 77 -9.42 -22.41 -15.13
CA MET A 77 -10.44 -21.39 -15.45
C MET A 77 -9.82 -20.21 -16.18
N LEU A 78 -8.76 -19.62 -15.60
CA LEU A 78 -8.10 -18.47 -16.18
C LEU A 78 -7.53 -18.78 -17.56
N LYS A 79 -6.96 -19.96 -17.76
CA LYS A 79 -6.46 -20.39 -19.08
C LYS A 79 -7.59 -20.45 -20.10
N THR A 80 -8.75 -21.01 -19.77
CA THR A 80 -9.92 -21.03 -20.65
C THR A 80 -10.40 -19.61 -20.99
N ILE A 81 -10.47 -18.71 -19.99
CA ILE A 81 -10.86 -17.31 -20.17
C ILE A 81 -9.89 -16.60 -21.13
N ILE A 82 -8.58 -16.79 -20.93
CA ILE A 82 -7.55 -16.15 -21.75
C ILE A 82 -7.57 -16.69 -23.18
N ASP A 83 -7.65 -18.00 -23.36
CA ASP A 83 -7.63 -18.63 -24.68
C ASP A 83 -8.86 -18.27 -25.53
N ALA A 84 -10.02 -18.07 -24.91
CA ALA A 84 -11.27 -17.69 -25.56
C ALA A 84 -11.41 -16.15 -25.75
N GLY A 85 -10.80 -15.35 -24.86
CA GLY A 85 -11.07 -13.92 -24.79
C GLY A 85 -10.36 -13.06 -25.83
N ASN A 86 -9.27 -13.56 -26.44
CA ASN A 86 -8.42 -12.84 -27.40
C ASN A 86 -7.99 -11.45 -26.86
N TYR A 87 -7.45 -11.42 -25.66
CA TYR A 87 -6.97 -10.18 -25.03
C TYR A 87 -5.68 -9.67 -25.68
N ASP A 88 -5.62 -8.38 -25.95
CA ASP A 88 -4.40 -7.71 -26.42
C ASP A 88 -3.40 -7.57 -25.27
N ILE A 89 -3.91 -7.26 -24.05
CA ILE A 89 -3.11 -7.08 -22.84
C ILE A 89 -3.70 -7.93 -21.70
N ILE A 90 -2.82 -8.61 -20.97
CA ILE A 90 -3.12 -9.19 -19.67
C ILE A 90 -2.24 -8.48 -18.66
N HIS A 91 -2.85 -7.72 -17.74
CA HIS A 91 -2.14 -7.05 -16.67
C HIS A 91 -2.40 -7.75 -15.34
N CYS A 92 -1.38 -8.39 -14.80
CA CYS A 92 -1.50 -9.20 -13.59
C CYS A 92 -0.84 -8.54 -12.39
N HIS A 93 -1.43 -8.79 -11.22
CA HIS A 93 -1.06 -8.24 -9.94
C HIS A 93 -1.08 -9.34 -8.88
N THR A 94 -0.48 -9.07 -7.72
CA THR A 94 -0.34 -10.01 -6.60
C THR A 94 0.53 -11.23 -6.94
N PRO A 95 1.32 -11.77 -6.02
CA PRO A 95 2.29 -12.83 -6.36
C PRO A 95 1.66 -14.07 -6.99
N VAL A 96 0.60 -14.61 -6.36
CA VAL A 96 -0.07 -15.83 -6.84
C VAL A 96 -0.91 -15.56 -8.08
N GLY A 97 -1.68 -14.46 -8.10
CA GLY A 97 -2.45 -14.06 -9.28
C GLY A 97 -1.57 -13.88 -10.51
N ALA A 98 -0.44 -13.17 -10.36
CA ALA A 98 0.52 -12.95 -11.43
C ALA A 98 1.25 -14.24 -11.86
N MET A 99 1.60 -15.12 -10.94
CA MET A 99 2.18 -16.42 -11.27
C MET A 99 1.23 -17.23 -12.17
N ILE A 100 -0.02 -17.37 -11.74
CA ILE A 100 -1.04 -18.14 -12.46
C ILE A 100 -1.35 -17.49 -13.82
N ALA A 101 -1.47 -16.16 -13.87
CA ALA A 101 -1.75 -15.44 -15.11
C ALA A 101 -0.64 -15.59 -16.15
N ARG A 102 0.63 -15.43 -15.75
CA ARG A 102 1.79 -15.60 -16.64
C ARG A 102 1.87 -17.02 -17.22
N LEU A 103 1.61 -18.05 -16.40
CA LEU A 103 1.55 -19.43 -16.85
C LEU A 103 0.35 -19.69 -17.80
N ALA A 104 -0.83 -19.19 -17.45
CA ALA A 104 -2.04 -19.36 -18.26
C ALA A 104 -1.95 -18.63 -19.62
N ALA A 105 -1.20 -17.53 -19.68
CA ALA A 105 -1.05 -16.70 -20.88
C ALA A 105 -0.02 -17.24 -21.90
N LEU A 106 0.71 -18.33 -21.64
CA LEU A 106 1.79 -18.81 -22.52
C LEU A 106 1.33 -19.06 -23.95
N SER A 107 0.13 -19.61 -24.17
CA SER A 107 -0.45 -19.82 -25.50
C SER A 107 -0.88 -18.53 -26.17
N ALA A 108 -1.55 -17.65 -25.43
CA ALA A 108 -2.02 -16.36 -25.94
C ALA A 108 -0.86 -15.43 -26.33
N ARG A 109 0.24 -15.45 -25.58
CA ARG A 109 1.46 -14.67 -25.92
C ARG A 109 2.03 -15.05 -27.30
N LYS A 110 1.98 -16.33 -27.69
CA LYS A 110 2.40 -16.79 -29.02
C LYS A 110 1.52 -16.21 -30.14
N LYS A 111 0.31 -15.76 -29.80
CA LYS A 111 -0.65 -15.13 -30.72
C LYS A 111 -0.60 -13.58 -30.68
N GLY A 112 0.31 -13.01 -29.87
CA GLY A 112 0.52 -11.56 -29.82
C GLY A 112 0.08 -10.88 -28.53
N THR A 113 -0.67 -11.54 -27.63
CA THR A 113 -1.05 -11.00 -26.31
C THR A 113 0.17 -10.54 -25.52
N LYS A 114 0.13 -9.34 -24.97
CA LYS A 114 1.17 -8.80 -24.09
C LYS A 114 0.86 -9.06 -22.63
N VAL A 115 1.85 -9.48 -21.87
CA VAL A 115 1.71 -9.75 -20.43
C VAL A 115 2.51 -8.73 -19.64
N ILE A 116 1.80 -7.97 -18.80
CA ILE A 116 2.35 -7.00 -17.87
C ILE A 116 2.17 -7.55 -16.45
N TYR A 117 3.20 -7.41 -15.64
CA TYR A 117 3.13 -7.72 -14.22
C TYR A 117 3.55 -6.51 -13.39
N THR A 118 2.66 -6.03 -12.51
CA THR A 118 3.02 -5.05 -11.48
C THR A 118 3.28 -5.74 -10.16
N ALA A 119 4.53 -5.69 -9.69
CA ALA A 119 4.95 -6.17 -8.39
C ALA A 119 4.74 -5.08 -7.34
N HIS A 120 3.76 -5.28 -6.44
CA HIS A 120 3.46 -4.35 -5.34
C HIS A 120 4.41 -4.49 -4.13
N GLY A 121 5.57 -5.02 -4.36
CA GLY A 121 6.64 -5.28 -3.40
C GLY A 121 7.02 -6.76 -3.40
N PHE A 122 8.27 -7.07 -3.78
CA PHE A 122 8.75 -8.44 -3.75
C PHE A 122 8.81 -8.97 -2.31
N HIS A 123 8.55 -10.26 -2.13
CA HIS A 123 8.68 -10.94 -0.84
C HIS A 123 10.13 -11.27 -0.51
N PHE A 124 11.03 -11.16 -1.49
CA PHE A 124 12.47 -11.33 -1.36
C PHE A 124 13.16 -9.95 -1.50
N PHE A 125 13.57 -9.38 -0.40
CA PHE A 125 14.20 -8.06 -0.28
C PHE A 125 15.34 -8.11 0.73
N LYS A 126 16.13 -7.05 0.86
CA LYS A 126 17.23 -6.99 1.84
C LYS A 126 16.66 -7.12 3.28
N GLY A 127 17.08 -8.18 4.00
CA GLY A 127 16.57 -8.49 5.34
C GLY A 127 15.31 -9.38 5.36
N ALA A 128 14.77 -9.80 4.21
CA ALA A 128 13.69 -10.78 4.17
C ALA A 128 14.15 -12.16 4.68
N PRO A 129 13.26 -12.94 5.35
CA PRO A 129 13.55 -14.31 5.76
C PRO A 129 14.03 -15.16 4.57
N LEU A 130 15.00 -16.06 4.81
CA LEU A 130 15.55 -16.93 3.76
C LEU A 130 14.47 -17.76 3.07
N LEU A 131 13.45 -18.19 3.80
CA LEU A 131 12.32 -18.92 3.24
C LEU A 131 11.58 -18.13 2.14
N ASN A 132 11.45 -16.83 2.30
CA ASN A 132 10.84 -15.97 1.27
C ASN A 132 11.69 -15.95 0.00
N TRP A 133 13.01 -15.93 0.12
CA TRP A 133 13.93 -16.03 -1.01
C TRP A 133 13.79 -17.36 -1.73
N LEU A 134 13.71 -18.46 -0.99
CA LEU A 134 13.57 -19.80 -1.56
C LEU A 134 12.21 -20.03 -2.24
N LEU A 135 11.15 -19.43 -1.74
CA LEU A 135 9.80 -19.63 -2.27
C LEU A 135 9.43 -18.68 -3.40
N PHE A 136 9.79 -17.40 -3.29
CA PHE A 136 9.28 -16.38 -4.24
C PHE A 136 10.28 -16.00 -5.32
N TYR A 137 11.58 -15.95 -5.01
CA TYR A 137 12.57 -15.54 -5.99
C TYR A 137 12.67 -16.51 -7.20
N PRO A 138 12.71 -17.86 -7.05
CA PRO A 138 12.75 -18.75 -8.19
C PRO A 138 11.53 -18.62 -9.10
N VAL A 139 10.35 -18.39 -8.53
CA VAL A 139 9.12 -18.20 -9.31
C VAL A 139 9.22 -16.94 -10.16
N GLU A 140 9.67 -15.83 -9.58
CA GLU A 140 9.83 -14.57 -10.32
C GLU A 140 10.93 -14.68 -11.38
N TRP A 141 12.06 -15.33 -11.07
CA TRP A 141 13.14 -15.57 -12.00
C TRP A 141 12.71 -16.42 -13.20
N LEU A 142 11.98 -17.51 -12.96
CA LEU A 142 11.48 -18.41 -14.01
C LEU A 142 10.42 -17.76 -14.90
N LEU A 143 9.57 -16.88 -14.33
CA LEU A 143 8.47 -16.26 -15.07
C LEU A 143 8.82 -14.90 -15.66
N ALA A 144 9.94 -14.29 -15.29
CA ALA A 144 10.39 -13.03 -15.87
C ALA A 144 10.53 -13.09 -17.41
N PRO A 145 11.13 -14.14 -18.04
CA PRO A 145 11.25 -14.21 -19.51
C PRO A 145 9.90 -14.25 -20.26
N VAL A 146 8.83 -14.69 -19.58
CA VAL A 146 7.47 -14.71 -20.16
C VAL A 146 6.65 -13.47 -19.79
N THR A 147 7.28 -12.43 -19.24
CA THR A 147 6.70 -11.14 -18.88
C THR A 147 7.19 -10.09 -19.89
N ASP A 148 6.27 -9.46 -20.62
CA ASP A 148 6.64 -8.44 -21.60
C ASP A 148 7.03 -7.12 -20.92
N VAL A 149 6.33 -6.71 -19.83
CA VAL A 149 6.72 -5.59 -18.96
C VAL A 149 6.56 -5.99 -17.50
N LEU A 150 7.63 -5.88 -16.73
CA LEU A 150 7.62 -5.95 -15.28
C LEU A 150 7.64 -4.52 -14.72
N ILE A 151 6.61 -4.14 -13.99
CA ILE A 151 6.52 -2.85 -13.30
C ILE A 151 6.81 -3.07 -11.82
N THR A 152 7.73 -2.30 -11.27
CA THR A 152 8.06 -2.27 -9.84
C THR A 152 7.66 -0.92 -9.27
N ILE A 153 7.24 -0.89 -7.98
CA ILE A 153 6.68 0.31 -7.37
C ILE A 153 7.62 1.01 -6.38
N ASN A 154 8.78 0.45 -6.13
CA ASN A 154 9.82 1.05 -5.28
C ASN A 154 11.20 0.86 -5.90
N LYS A 155 12.15 1.72 -5.54
CA LYS A 155 13.50 1.76 -6.14
C LYS A 155 14.35 0.54 -5.81
N GLU A 156 14.19 -0.05 -4.61
CA GLU A 156 14.95 -1.26 -4.24
C GLU A 156 14.55 -2.44 -5.12
N ASP A 157 13.24 -2.69 -5.27
CA ASP A 157 12.75 -3.76 -6.12
C ASP A 157 13.08 -3.52 -7.60
N HIS A 158 13.05 -2.25 -8.05
CA HIS A 158 13.45 -1.88 -9.40
C HIS A 158 14.91 -2.22 -9.68
N ALA A 159 15.81 -1.76 -8.81
CA ALA A 159 17.25 -2.04 -8.95
C ALA A 159 17.54 -3.55 -8.90
N ARG A 160 16.80 -4.29 -8.05
CA ARG A 160 16.91 -5.75 -7.98
C ARG A 160 16.40 -6.42 -9.26
N ALA A 161 15.25 -6.00 -9.76
CA ALA A 161 14.68 -6.54 -10.99
C ALA A 161 15.62 -6.34 -12.18
N LEU A 162 16.15 -5.14 -12.36
CA LEU A 162 17.14 -4.84 -13.41
C LEU A 162 18.39 -5.73 -13.32
N LYS A 163 18.83 -6.10 -12.13
CA LYS A 163 20.04 -6.88 -11.91
C LYS A 163 19.81 -8.40 -12.03
N GLN A 164 18.63 -8.90 -11.66
CA GLN A 164 18.42 -10.32 -11.39
C GLN A 164 17.27 -10.95 -12.19
N LEU A 165 16.38 -10.17 -12.79
CA LEU A 165 15.24 -10.68 -13.54
C LEU A 165 15.36 -10.35 -15.04
N HIS A 166 14.86 -11.26 -15.89
CA HIS A 166 15.03 -11.17 -17.34
C HIS A 166 13.68 -10.95 -18.06
N ALA A 167 12.84 -10.03 -17.52
CA ALA A 167 11.66 -9.56 -18.26
C ALA A 167 12.09 -8.76 -19.49
N LYS A 168 11.27 -8.72 -20.54
CA LYS A 168 11.64 -8.00 -21.78
C LYS A 168 11.86 -6.50 -21.53
N ARG A 169 11.04 -5.90 -20.65
CA ARG A 169 11.19 -4.54 -20.17
C ARG A 169 10.92 -4.50 -18.67
N ILE A 170 11.67 -3.69 -17.96
CA ILE A 170 11.50 -3.45 -16.52
C ILE A 170 11.31 -1.95 -16.36
N GLU A 171 10.17 -1.57 -15.80
CA GLU A 171 9.76 -0.18 -15.61
C GLU A 171 9.58 0.12 -14.12
N TYR A 172 9.83 1.37 -13.75
CA TYR A 172 9.54 1.88 -12.41
C TYR A 172 8.34 2.84 -12.47
N VAL A 173 7.38 2.60 -11.58
CA VAL A 173 6.25 3.51 -11.38
C VAL A 173 6.09 3.73 -9.87
N PRO A 174 5.99 4.96 -9.37
CA PRO A 174 5.97 5.25 -7.94
C PRO A 174 4.62 4.89 -7.30
N GLY A 175 4.34 3.61 -7.17
CA GLY A 175 3.13 3.08 -6.54
C GLY A 175 1.91 3.09 -7.46
N VAL A 176 0.74 3.17 -6.84
CA VAL A 176 -0.56 3.26 -7.51
C VAL A 176 -1.07 4.71 -7.59
N GLY A 177 -0.35 5.62 -6.94
CA GLY A 177 -0.76 7.00 -6.77
C GLY A 177 -1.87 7.18 -5.74
N ILE A 178 -2.04 8.41 -5.30
CA ILE A 178 -3.14 8.84 -4.46
C ILE A 178 -3.72 10.15 -4.99
N LYS A 179 -4.97 10.46 -4.62
CA LYS A 179 -5.60 11.76 -4.91
C LYS A 179 -5.07 12.80 -3.92
N THR A 180 -3.89 13.37 -4.20
CA THR A 180 -3.20 14.30 -3.28
C THR A 180 -4.06 15.49 -2.93
N GLU A 181 -4.83 16.04 -3.88
CA GLU A 181 -5.74 17.17 -3.66
C GLU A 181 -6.78 16.91 -2.57
N LYS A 182 -7.29 15.66 -2.46
CA LYS A 182 -8.26 15.26 -1.43
C LYS A 182 -7.74 15.47 0.00
N PHE A 183 -6.46 15.27 0.21
CA PHE A 183 -5.82 15.39 1.52
C PHE A 183 -5.23 16.77 1.75
N ARG A 184 -4.56 17.33 0.71
CA ARG A 184 -3.89 18.62 0.78
C ARG A 184 -4.87 19.76 1.00
N ASN A 185 -5.94 19.81 0.20
CA ASN A 185 -6.91 20.91 0.17
C ASN A 185 -8.06 20.75 1.16
N LEU A 186 -8.08 19.65 1.92
CA LEU A 186 -9.12 19.43 2.92
C LEU A 186 -8.99 20.48 4.04
N THR A 187 -10.05 21.25 4.23
CA THR A 187 -10.23 22.16 5.36
C THR A 187 -11.25 21.55 6.31
N ILE A 188 -10.93 21.52 7.60
CA ILE A 188 -11.79 21.03 8.65
C ILE A 188 -11.85 22.06 9.78
N ASP A 189 -12.88 22.02 10.60
CA ASP A 189 -12.83 22.58 11.96
C ASP A 189 -12.02 21.62 12.83
N ARG A 190 -10.74 21.96 13.03
CA ARG A 190 -9.80 21.11 13.76
C ARG A 190 -10.19 20.95 15.22
N GLU A 191 -10.67 22.00 15.86
CA GLU A 191 -11.09 21.98 17.26
C GLU A 191 -12.33 21.10 17.44
N GLU A 192 -13.34 21.25 16.58
CA GLU A 192 -14.53 20.41 16.61
C GLU A 192 -14.17 18.93 16.37
N LYS A 193 -13.30 18.65 15.41
CA LYS A 193 -12.86 17.28 15.15
C LYS A 193 -12.13 16.67 16.34
N ARG A 194 -11.24 17.43 16.99
CA ARG A 194 -10.53 16.96 18.19
C ARG A 194 -11.49 16.72 19.34
N ARG A 195 -12.45 17.63 19.60
CA ARG A 195 -13.51 17.42 20.59
C ARG A 195 -14.33 16.18 20.33
N SER A 196 -14.66 15.89 19.07
CA SER A 196 -15.40 14.66 18.70
C SER A 196 -14.61 13.38 18.98
N LEU A 197 -13.30 13.47 19.10
CA LEU A 197 -12.39 12.37 19.49
C LEU A 197 -12.11 12.32 20.99
N GLY A 198 -12.63 13.29 21.77
CA GLY A 198 -12.41 13.42 23.21
C GLY A 198 -11.18 14.23 23.60
N TYR A 199 -10.63 15.03 22.69
CA TYR A 199 -9.41 15.82 22.91
C TYR A 199 -9.66 17.32 22.73
N GLY A 200 -8.92 18.15 23.45
CA GLY A 200 -8.86 19.59 23.26
C GLY A 200 -7.61 20.03 22.47
N ASP A 201 -7.30 21.33 22.54
CA ASP A 201 -6.21 21.89 21.75
C ASP A 201 -4.82 21.68 22.36
N ARG A 202 -4.77 21.36 23.66
CA ARG A 202 -3.50 21.20 24.40
C ARG A 202 -2.90 19.83 24.25
N GLU A 203 -3.71 18.82 23.90
CA GLU A 203 -3.24 17.45 23.68
C GLU A 203 -2.45 17.36 22.38
N PHE A 204 -1.41 16.55 22.38
CA PHE A 204 -0.61 16.24 21.21
C PHE A 204 -1.01 14.87 20.66
N LEU A 205 -1.57 14.85 19.46
CA LEU A 205 -2.13 13.64 18.85
C LEU A 205 -1.16 13.02 17.84
N ALA A 206 -0.57 11.90 18.20
CA ALA A 206 0.19 11.06 17.30
C ALA A 206 -0.73 10.02 16.68
N LEU A 207 -0.74 9.87 15.35
CA LEU A 207 -1.66 9.02 14.58
C LEU A 207 -0.91 7.95 13.81
N THR A 208 -1.46 6.73 13.79
CA THR A 208 -1.17 5.71 12.78
C THR A 208 -2.46 5.29 12.09
N VAL A 209 -2.45 5.23 10.76
CA VAL A 209 -3.55 4.66 9.95
C VAL A 209 -3.02 3.38 9.30
N ALA A 210 -3.35 2.24 9.89
CA ALA A 210 -2.87 0.93 9.43
C ALA A 210 -3.65 -0.22 10.05
N GLU A 211 -3.59 -1.40 9.44
CA GLU A 211 -4.06 -2.63 10.06
C GLU A 211 -3.29 -2.93 11.35
N MET A 212 -3.95 -3.50 12.35
CA MET A 212 -3.29 -3.95 13.59
C MET A 212 -2.74 -5.37 13.40
N THR A 213 -1.61 -5.47 12.73
CA THR A 213 -0.87 -6.70 12.46
C THR A 213 0.55 -6.61 13.00
N ALA A 214 1.23 -7.74 13.19
CA ALA A 214 2.62 -7.77 13.63
C ALA A 214 3.55 -6.94 12.72
N ASN A 215 3.29 -6.92 11.40
CA ASN A 215 4.08 -6.16 10.45
C ASN A 215 4.00 -4.64 10.68
N LYS A 216 2.86 -4.12 11.14
CA LYS A 216 2.65 -2.68 11.35
C LYS A 216 3.26 -2.17 12.67
N ASN A 217 3.69 -3.08 13.53
CA ASN A 217 4.59 -2.82 14.67
C ASN A 217 4.11 -1.74 15.66
N HIS A 218 2.80 -1.66 15.89
CA HIS A 218 2.21 -0.72 16.87
C HIS A 218 2.80 -0.90 18.27
N ILE A 219 3.22 -2.11 18.62
CA ILE A 219 3.80 -2.41 19.93
C ILE A 219 5.07 -1.59 20.25
N THR A 220 5.89 -1.28 19.26
CA THR A 220 7.07 -0.42 19.43
C THR A 220 6.67 1.00 19.83
N ILE A 221 5.58 1.54 19.28
CA ILE A 221 5.07 2.85 19.65
C ILE A 221 4.53 2.84 21.09
N LEU A 222 3.79 1.77 21.48
CA LEU A 222 3.32 1.64 22.87
C LEU A 222 4.49 1.61 23.85
N LYS A 223 5.54 0.84 23.56
CA LYS A 223 6.75 0.81 24.39
C LYS A 223 7.48 2.16 24.44
N ALA A 224 7.50 2.90 23.34
CA ALA A 224 8.08 4.24 23.30
C ALA A 224 7.31 5.23 24.21
N LEU A 225 5.98 5.17 24.20
CA LEU A 225 5.15 6.00 25.10
C LEU A 225 5.36 5.60 26.58
N ALA A 226 5.50 4.31 26.88
CA ALA A 226 5.83 3.84 28.22
C ALA A 226 7.19 4.38 28.70
N LEU A 227 8.21 4.38 27.85
CA LEU A 227 9.51 5.00 28.14
C LEU A 227 9.39 6.51 28.43
N LEU A 228 8.59 7.23 27.64
CA LEU A 228 8.33 8.66 27.90
C LEU A 228 7.62 8.86 29.24
N LYS A 229 6.68 7.99 29.61
CA LYS A 229 6.02 8.00 30.92
C LYS A 229 7.02 7.78 32.05
N ASP A 230 7.86 6.75 31.95
CA ASP A 230 8.86 6.43 32.98
C ASP A 230 9.89 7.56 33.16
N ARG A 231 10.18 8.31 32.10
CA ARG A 231 11.02 9.51 32.14
C ARG A 231 10.28 10.76 32.68
N GLY A 232 8.96 10.69 32.91
CA GLY A 232 8.13 11.86 33.25
C GLY A 232 7.94 12.85 32.09
N GLU A 233 8.12 12.41 30.85
CA GLU A 233 8.12 13.21 29.64
C GLU A 233 6.92 12.95 28.70
N LEU A 234 6.01 12.05 29.08
CA LEU A 234 4.84 11.71 28.25
C LEU A 234 3.86 12.89 28.11
N GLY A 235 3.67 13.69 29.18
CA GLY A 235 2.86 14.91 29.14
C GLY A 235 1.45 14.68 28.57
N ASN A 236 1.08 15.49 27.60
CA ASN A 236 -0.22 15.44 26.91
C ASN A 236 -0.15 14.69 25.56
N ILE A 237 0.79 13.80 25.39
CA ILE A 237 0.94 13.01 24.15
C ILE A 237 -0.04 11.84 24.18
N HIS A 238 -0.87 11.73 23.14
CA HIS A 238 -1.81 10.64 22.94
C HIS A 238 -1.55 9.95 21.60
N TYR A 239 -1.72 8.64 21.56
CA TYR A 239 -1.56 7.82 20.38
C TYR A 239 -2.89 7.31 19.86
N LEU A 240 -3.25 7.68 18.65
CA LEU A 240 -4.47 7.27 17.96
C LEU A 240 -4.15 6.16 16.94
N ILE A 241 -4.83 5.03 17.05
CA ILE A 241 -4.68 3.90 16.14
C ILE A 241 -5.95 3.75 15.31
N CYS A 242 -5.88 4.11 14.03
CA CYS A 242 -6.97 3.98 13.08
C CYS A 242 -6.78 2.74 12.21
N GLY A 243 -7.60 1.72 12.41
CA GLY A 243 -7.56 0.45 11.69
C GLY A 243 -8.18 -0.68 12.49
N ARG A 244 -8.14 -1.89 11.94
CA ARG A 244 -8.55 -3.14 12.59
C ARG A 244 -7.49 -4.20 12.32
N GLY A 245 -7.50 -5.28 13.07
CA GLY A 245 -6.58 -6.39 12.84
C GLY A 245 -6.54 -7.37 13.99
N GLU A 246 -5.85 -8.47 13.77
CA GLU A 246 -5.75 -9.59 14.69
C GLU A 246 -5.07 -9.24 16.02
N MET A 247 -4.25 -8.18 16.03
CA MET A 247 -3.52 -7.76 17.22
C MET A 247 -4.28 -6.75 18.09
N TRP A 248 -5.52 -6.40 17.79
CA TRP A 248 -6.28 -5.41 18.55
C TRP A 248 -6.26 -5.72 20.07
N ALA A 249 -6.77 -6.89 20.46
CA ALA A 249 -6.88 -7.26 21.86
C ALA A 249 -5.51 -7.29 22.59
N SER A 250 -4.47 -7.80 21.91
CA SER A 250 -3.12 -7.86 22.48
C SER A 250 -2.49 -6.48 22.63
N LEU A 251 -2.78 -5.53 21.74
CA LEU A 251 -2.29 -4.15 21.86
C LEU A 251 -3.01 -3.40 22.98
N GLU A 252 -4.33 -3.60 23.16
CA GLU A 252 -5.06 -3.05 24.32
C GLU A 252 -4.51 -3.57 25.64
N GLU A 253 -4.25 -4.88 25.73
CA GLU A 253 -3.63 -5.49 26.92
C GLU A 253 -2.25 -4.91 27.19
N SER A 254 -1.40 -4.83 26.16
CA SER A 254 -0.07 -4.21 26.28
C SER A 254 -0.14 -2.76 26.73
N ALA A 255 -1.11 -1.96 26.27
CA ALA A 255 -1.27 -0.59 26.74
C ALA A 255 -1.63 -0.52 28.23
N ARG A 256 -2.46 -1.48 28.73
CA ARG A 256 -2.79 -1.61 30.17
C ARG A 256 -1.58 -2.03 31.00
N GLU A 257 -0.88 -3.08 30.57
CA GLU A 257 0.32 -3.59 31.26
C GLU A 257 1.44 -2.54 31.36
N LEU A 258 1.62 -1.75 30.30
CA LEU A 258 2.57 -0.63 30.26
C LEU A 258 2.07 0.61 31.00
N GLY A 259 0.83 0.59 31.50
CA GLY A 259 0.22 1.68 32.26
C GLY A 259 0.01 2.97 31.47
N ILE A 260 -0.21 2.85 30.15
CA ILE A 260 -0.42 3.98 29.23
C ILE A 260 -1.79 3.95 28.57
N ALA A 261 -2.74 3.14 29.08
CA ALA A 261 -4.06 2.97 28.47
C ALA A 261 -4.80 4.31 28.24
N ASP A 262 -4.68 5.27 29.17
CA ASP A 262 -5.31 6.60 29.06
C ASP A 262 -4.67 7.49 27.98
N HIS A 263 -3.53 7.09 27.45
CA HIS A 263 -2.81 7.77 26.37
C HIS A 263 -2.96 7.09 25.01
N VAL A 264 -3.73 6.00 24.90
CA VAL A 264 -3.91 5.25 23.65
C VAL A 264 -5.39 5.14 23.30
N ASN A 265 -5.75 5.51 22.10
CA ASN A 265 -7.12 5.44 21.62
C ASN A 265 -7.21 4.58 20.35
N PHE A 266 -7.96 3.48 20.43
CA PHE A 266 -8.21 2.53 19.35
C PHE A 266 -9.47 2.96 18.59
N LEU A 267 -9.32 3.67 17.46
CA LEU A 267 -10.41 4.28 16.71
C LEU A 267 -11.18 3.28 15.83
N GLY A 268 -10.65 2.09 15.63
CA GLY A 268 -11.23 1.11 14.68
C GLY A 268 -11.09 1.54 13.23
N TYR A 269 -11.85 0.87 12.35
CA TYR A 269 -11.91 1.26 10.95
C TYR A 269 -12.73 2.55 10.80
N ARG A 270 -12.12 3.55 10.12
CA ARG A 270 -12.72 4.87 9.92
C ARG A 270 -12.71 5.24 8.44
N THR A 271 -13.78 5.88 7.98
CA THR A 271 -13.90 6.42 6.61
C THR A 271 -13.48 7.89 6.52
N ASP A 272 -13.35 8.56 7.67
CA ASP A 272 -12.93 9.95 7.83
C ASP A 272 -11.41 10.11 8.12
N ALA A 273 -10.61 9.15 7.66
CA ALA A 273 -9.14 9.22 7.80
C ALA A 273 -8.53 10.55 7.31
N PRO A 274 -9.00 11.18 6.21
CA PRO A 274 -8.52 12.50 5.82
C PRO A 274 -8.65 13.57 6.90
N GLU A 275 -9.74 13.56 7.65
CA GLU A 275 -9.96 14.49 8.77
C GLU A 275 -9.07 14.14 9.97
N LEU A 276 -8.83 12.84 10.22
CA LEU A 276 -7.91 12.40 11.29
C LEU A 276 -6.48 12.89 11.04
N TYR A 277 -5.99 12.83 9.79
CA TYR A 277 -4.68 13.42 9.46
C TYR A 277 -4.63 14.92 9.76
N LYS A 278 -5.68 15.68 9.40
CA LYS A 278 -5.74 17.14 9.66
C LYS A 278 -5.89 17.49 11.14
N ALA A 279 -6.55 16.63 11.92
CA ALA A 279 -6.74 16.85 13.37
C ALA A 279 -5.50 16.48 14.20
N SER A 280 -4.62 15.65 13.70
CA SER A 280 -3.44 15.14 14.42
C SER A 280 -2.19 16.01 14.22
N ASP A 281 -1.18 15.80 15.06
CA ASP A 281 0.06 16.58 15.11
C ASP A 281 1.27 15.85 14.56
N LEU A 282 1.24 14.51 14.52
CA LEU A 282 2.35 13.66 14.12
C LEU A 282 1.84 12.35 13.51
N PHE A 283 2.46 11.89 12.45
CA PHE A 283 2.20 10.56 11.88
C PHE A 283 3.32 9.60 12.23
N LEU A 284 2.98 8.46 12.82
CA LEU A 284 3.90 7.40 13.23
C LEU A 284 3.74 6.18 12.33
N PHE A 285 4.82 5.72 11.70
CA PHE A 285 4.79 4.61 10.74
C PHE A 285 6.03 3.71 10.83
N VAL A 286 6.20 3.05 11.98
CA VAL A 286 7.39 2.24 12.31
C VAL A 286 7.23 0.76 11.90
N THR A 287 6.72 0.53 10.71
CA THR A 287 6.44 -0.81 10.17
C THR A 287 7.71 -1.59 9.88
N PHE A 288 7.64 -2.93 9.85
CA PHE A 288 8.79 -3.77 9.50
C PHE A 288 8.98 -3.94 8.00
N ARG A 289 7.89 -3.84 7.22
CA ARG A 289 7.95 -4.08 5.77
C ARG A 289 6.87 -3.33 5.03
N GLU A 290 7.25 -2.62 3.96
CA GLU A 290 6.34 -1.98 3.01
C GLU A 290 6.76 -2.22 1.56
N GLY A 291 5.79 -2.16 0.65
CA GLY A 291 6.05 -2.00 -0.78
C GLY A 291 6.21 -0.52 -1.13
N LEU A 292 5.09 0.21 -1.09
CA LEU A 292 4.99 1.67 -1.07
C LEU A 292 3.67 2.01 -0.36
N SER A 293 3.72 2.69 0.78
CA SER A 293 2.55 2.84 1.66
C SER A 293 1.62 3.95 1.22
N VAL A 294 0.35 3.59 0.95
CA VAL A 294 -0.73 4.56 0.66
C VAL A 294 -0.96 5.47 1.87
N ALA A 295 -1.07 4.92 3.08
CA ALA A 295 -1.31 5.72 4.30
C ALA A 295 -0.19 6.73 4.56
N LEU A 296 1.07 6.38 4.27
CA LEU A 296 2.19 7.31 4.39
C LEU A 296 2.10 8.44 3.35
N MET A 297 1.73 8.12 2.09
CA MET A 297 1.50 9.15 1.06
C MET A 297 0.32 10.08 1.42
N GLU A 298 -0.74 9.54 2.02
CA GLU A 298 -1.89 10.32 2.50
C GLU A 298 -1.49 11.27 3.64
N ALA A 299 -0.72 10.79 4.63
CA ALA A 299 -0.18 11.61 5.71
C ALA A 299 0.72 12.73 5.18
N MET A 300 1.63 12.41 4.24
CA MET A 300 2.45 13.39 3.52
C MET A 300 1.58 14.45 2.85
N SER A 301 0.59 14.03 2.05
CA SER A 301 -0.30 14.95 1.33
C SER A 301 -1.11 15.85 2.27
N SER A 302 -1.42 15.37 3.48
CA SER A 302 -2.10 16.14 4.51
C SER A 302 -1.19 17.19 5.18
N GLY A 303 0.11 17.17 4.90
CA GLY A 303 1.10 18.06 5.50
C GLY A 303 1.51 17.65 6.91
N MET A 304 1.38 16.37 7.27
CA MET A 304 1.79 15.90 8.59
C MET A 304 3.32 15.73 8.68
N PRO A 305 3.94 16.10 9.81
CA PRO A 305 5.28 15.64 10.14
C PRO A 305 5.25 14.12 10.36
N ILE A 306 6.31 13.42 9.96
CA ILE A 306 6.36 11.97 9.89
C ILE A 306 7.56 11.44 10.66
N ILE A 307 7.32 10.40 11.47
CA ILE A 307 8.36 9.47 11.94
C ILE A 307 8.07 8.12 11.32
N CYS A 308 8.99 7.56 10.56
CA CYS A 308 8.81 6.25 9.94
C CYS A 308 10.06 5.39 9.99
N ALA A 309 9.88 4.08 9.86
CA ALA A 309 11.00 3.14 9.76
C ALA A 309 11.83 3.39 8.51
N LYS A 310 13.16 3.30 8.62
CA LYS A 310 14.09 3.37 7.49
C LYS A 310 14.12 2.05 6.72
N ILE A 311 13.06 1.80 5.97
CA ILE A 311 12.87 0.56 5.21
C ILE A 311 12.53 0.86 3.75
N ARG A 312 12.62 -0.17 2.92
CA ARG A 312 12.16 -0.15 1.53
C ARG A 312 10.74 0.43 1.42
N GLY A 313 10.48 1.24 0.42
CA GLY A 313 9.22 1.95 0.22
C GLY A 313 9.16 3.25 1.02
N ASN A 314 9.41 3.24 2.32
CA ASN A 314 9.46 4.47 3.12
C ASN A 314 10.61 5.39 2.66
N THR A 315 11.78 4.80 2.32
CA THR A 315 12.93 5.55 1.78
C THR A 315 12.70 6.14 0.38
N ASP A 316 11.68 5.69 -0.33
CA ASP A 316 11.24 6.31 -1.58
C ASP A 316 10.35 7.54 -1.33
N LEU A 317 9.57 7.49 -0.24
CA LEU A 317 8.59 8.50 0.13
C LEU A 317 9.19 9.65 0.94
N VAL A 318 10.03 9.35 1.92
CA VAL A 318 10.54 10.31 2.90
C VAL A 318 12.02 10.58 2.66
N ASP A 319 12.43 11.85 2.78
CA ASP A 319 13.83 12.28 2.87
C ASP A 319 14.12 12.63 4.33
N ASP A 320 15.11 11.96 4.93
CA ASP A 320 15.44 12.07 6.34
C ASP A 320 15.85 13.50 6.73
N GLY A 321 15.22 14.01 7.79
CA GLY A 321 15.42 15.37 8.29
C GLY A 321 14.85 16.49 7.41
N VAL A 322 14.26 16.16 6.24
CA VAL A 322 13.66 17.13 5.29
C VAL A 322 12.15 16.98 5.21
N SER A 323 11.64 15.81 4.85
CA SER A 323 10.20 15.54 4.72
C SER A 323 9.68 14.54 5.76
N GLY A 324 10.50 14.17 6.73
CA GLY A 324 10.21 13.29 7.85
C GLY A 324 11.48 12.87 8.57
N VAL A 325 11.36 12.00 9.54
CA VAL A 325 12.45 11.47 10.34
C VAL A 325 12.44 9.95 10.27
N PHE A 326 13.58 9.33 9.96
CA PHE A 326 13.71 7.89 10.02
C PHE A 326 14.04 7.42 11.44
N SER A 327 13.39 6.33 11.86
CA SER A 327 13.67 5.61 13.09
C SER A 327 14.15 4.19 12.79
N ASP A 328 14.96 3.62 13.67
CA ASP A 328 15.44 2.24 13.59
C ASP A 328 14.47 1.20 14.17
N ASN A 329 13.25 1.62 14.51
CA ASN A 329 12.24 0.79 15.15
C ASN A 329 12.56 0.32 16.59
N SER A 330 13.55 0.89 17.27
CA SER A 330 13.69 0.71 18.72
C SER A 330 12.71 1.62 19.46
N PRO A 331 12.13 1.17 20.58
CA PRO A 331 11.28 2.03 21.41
C PRO A 331 11.97 3.31 21.85
N GLU A 332 13.26 3.24 22.14
CA GLU A 332 14.09 4.37 22.57
C GLU A 332 14.20 5.44 21.46
N ALA A 333 14.56 5.04 20.25
CA ALA A 333 14.67 5.99 19.13
C ALA A 333 13.31 6.59 18.77
N VAL A 334 12.24 5.79 18.79
CA VAL A 334 10.87 6.30 18.55
C VAL A 334 10.47 7.30 19.63
N ALA A 335 10.73 7.01 20.91
CA ALA A 335 10.45 7.92 22.03
C ALA A 335 11.20 9.25 21.88
N ASP A 336 12.50 9.20 21.60
CA ASP A 336 13.34 10.39 21.43
C ASP A 336 12.88 11.25 20.25
N HIS A 337 12.51 10.64 19.14
CA HIS A 337 11.98 11.35 17.97
C HIS A 337 10.59 11.96 18.24
N ILE A 338 9.69 11.24 18.94
CA ILE A 338 8.38 11.78 19.35
C ILE A 338 8.60 13.02 20.22
N LEU A 339 9.45 12.91 21.24
CA LEU A 339 9.73 14.01 22.18
C LEU A 339 10.35 15.22 21.49
N ALA A 340 11.31 14.98 20.58
CA ALA A 340 11.94 16.05 19.80
C ALA A 340 10.93 16.81 18.96
N LEU A 341 10.02 16.10 18.28
CA LEU A 341 8.96 16.74 17.48
C LEU A 341 7.83 17.32 18.35
N TYR A 342 7.54 16.76 19.50
CA TYR A 342 6.60 17.33 20.46
C TYR A 342 7.02 18.71 20.92
N ARG A 343 8.32 18.91 21.19
CA ARG A 343 8.91 20.16 21.69
C ARG A 343 9.16 21.23 20.62
N ASP A 344 9.22 20.85 19.35
CA ASP A 344 9.62 21.74 18.24
C ASP A 344 8.51 21.87 17.17
N ALA A 345 7.61 22.85 17.38
CA ALA A 345 6.50 23.13 16.47
C ALA A 345 6.96 23.62 15.08
N GLU A 346 8.04 24.41 15.04
CA GLU A 346 8.58 24.93 13.77
C GLU A 346 9.16 23.80 12.91
N LYS A 347 9.88 22.88 13.55
CA LYS A 347 10.39 21.69 12.87
C LYS A 347 9.25 20.80 12.35
N ARG A 348 8.20 20.58 13.15
CA ARG A 348 6.99 19.85 12.67
C ARG A 348 6.42 20.49 11.42
N LYS A 349 6.23 21.81 11.44
CA LYS A 349 5.69 22.57 10.31
C LYS A 349 6.58 22.48 9.07
N ALA A 350 7.89 22.61 9.24
CA ALA A 350 8.84 22.52 8.14
C ALA A 350 8.82 21.11 7.49
N LEU A 351 8.87 20.04 8.30
CA LEU A 351 8.80 18.66 7.84
C LEU A 351 7.48 18.37 7.11
N GLY A 352 6.35 18.80 7.68
CA GLY A 352 5.02 18.60 7.09
C GLY A 352 4.86 19.31 5.75
N ASN A 353 5.33 20.54 5.63
CA ASN A 353 5.32 21.28 4.36
C ASN A 353 6.14 20.57 3.30
N ALA A 354 7.36 20.16 3.61
CA ALA A 354 8.21 19.44 2.68
C ALA A 354 7.63 18.07 2.29
N ALA A 355 7.00 17.37 3.23
CA ALA A 355 6.28 16.13 2.95
C ALA A 355 5.12 16.36 1.95
N SER A 356 4.33 17.41 2.15
CA SER A 356 3.20 17.75 1.27
C SER A 356 3.65 18.09 -0.16
N GLU A 357 4.75 18.82 -0.31
CA GLU A 357 5.31 19.10 -1.65
C GLU A 357 5.84 17.82 -2.31
N LYS A 358 6.57 16.99 -1.57
CA LYS A 358 7.08 15.71 -2.10
C LYS A 358 5.95 14.74 -2.49
N ALA A 359 4.83 14.77 -1.77
CA ALA A 359 3.67 13.91 -2.06
C ALA A 359 3.10 14.13 -3.48
N LEU A 360 3.28 15.29 -4.09
CA LEU A 360 2.81 15.57 -5.46
C LEU A 360 3.45 14.66 -6.51
N LEU A 361 4.63 14.12 -6.25
CA LEU A 361 5.28 13.13 -7.13
C LEU A 361 4.49 11.81 -7.21
N PHE A 362 3.66 11.55 -6.22
CA PHE A 362 2.84 10.34 -6.07
C PHE A 362 1.36 10.59 -6.38
N ASP A 363 1.05 11.71 -7.02
CA ASP A 363 -0.34 12.00 -7.42
C ASP A 363 -0.85 10.98 -8.44
N GLU A 364 -2.09 10.52 -8.26
CA GLU A 364 -2.74 9.51 -9.10
C GLU A 364 -2.68 9.88 -10.59
N LYS A 365 -2.86 11.16 -10.93
CA LYS A 365 -2.83 11.63 -12.32
C LYS A 365 -1.45 11.43 -12.96
N ASN A 366 -0.38 11.72 -12.21
CA ASN A 366 1.00 11.55 -12.66
C ASN A 366 1.35 10.06 -12.83
N VAL A 367 0.99 9.24 -11.85
CA VAL A 367 1.20 7.79 -11.90
C VAL A 367 0.43 7.15 -13.06
N LEU A 368 -0.84 7.52 -13.21
CA LEU A 368 -1.69 7.02 -14.30
C LEU A 368 -1.14 7.39 -15.67
N GLN A 369 -0.62 8.61 -15.84
CA GLN A 369 0.00 9.05 -17.09
C GLN A 369 1.25 8.22 -17.42
N GLN A 370 2.12 7.96 -16.43
CA GLN A 370 3.31 7.10 -16.62
C GLN A 370 2.91 5.68 -17.05
N VAL A 371 1.91 5.10 -16.39
CA VAL A 371 1.43 3.76 -16.74
C VAL A 371 0.77 3.74 -18.13
N LYS A 372 0.02 4.78 -18.50
CA LYS A 372 -0.55 4.93 -19.84
C LYS A 372 0.54 4.92 -20.92
N GLU A 373 1.65 5.61 -20.69
CA GLU A 373 2.79 5.61 -21.61
C GLU A 373 3.42 4.23 -21.77
N ILE A 374 3.50 3.45 -20.68
CA ILE A 374 3.96 2.05 -20.72
C ILE A 374 3.05 1.23 -21.65
N TYR A 375 1.73 1.34 -21.51
CA TYR A 375 0.77 0.64 -22.36
C TYR A 375 0.85 1.05 -23.84
N LEU A 376 1.05 2.34 -24.12
CA LEU A 376 1.14 2.85 -25.50
C LEU A 376 2.40 2.39 -26.24
N ARG A 377 3.43 1.94 -25.52
CA ARG A 377 4.69 1.42 -26.08
C ARG A 377 4.71 -0.09 -26.27
N LEU A 378 3.58 -0.80 -26.07
CA LEU A 378 3.44 -2.25 -26.26
C LEU A 378 3.15 -2.61 -27.73
#